data_ddce312a19a1c31657268c65170b89b5
#
_entry.id   ddce312a19a1c31657268c65170b89b5
#
_cell.length_a   1.000
_cell.length_b   1.000
_cell.length_c   1.000
_cell.angle_alpha   90.00
_cell.angle_beta   90.00
_cell.angle_gamma   90.00
#
_symmetry.space_group_name_H-M   'P 1'
#
loop_
_entity.id
_entity.type
_entity.pdbx_description
1 polymer ?
#
loop_
_entity_poly.entity_id
_entity_poly.type
_entity_poly.pdbx_seq_one_letter_code
_entity_poly.pdbx_strand_id
1 'polypeptide(L)'
;MYGLPRQTVASLQNTIAQIIALSPDRLSVFNYAHLPERFASQRRINDDELPSAADKLTMFANTVERLTAAGYQYIGIDHFAKPDDALAIAQRAGKLRRNFQGYTTHGDCDLLGFGVSAISQLGADYLQNASDLKAYEQTITEHRLPAVKHIHARLPDLLRRYVIMQLLCHHYVDFKDINVRFSVDAVTYFIDEIQQLAPMQAD
;
A
#
# COMPACT_ATOMS: atom_id res chain seq x y z
N MET A 1 -1.76 -7.52 12.53
CA MET A 1 -0.76 -8.17 11.65
C MET A 1 -1.06 -9.66 11.61
N TYR A 2 -0.91 -10.31 10.45
CA TYR A 2 -1.10 -11.75 10.29
C TYR A 2 0.17 -12.39 9.67
N GLY A 3 0.25 -13.72 9.73
CA GLY A 3 1.42 -14.46 9.25
C GLY A 3 2.60 -14.47 10.24
N LEU A 4 2.37 -14.19 11.51
CA LEU A 4 3.40 -14.22 12.55
C LEU A 4 3.78 -15.67 12.91
N PRO A 5 5.00 -15.91 13.47
CA PRO A 5 5.37 -17.22 13.97
C PRO A 5 4.33 -17.81 14.93
N ARG A 6 4.00 -19.08 14.76
CA ARG A 6 3.00 -19.85 15.53
C ARG A 6 1.57 -19.33 15.44
N GLN A 7 1.30 -18.32 14.62
CA GLN A 7 -0.05 -17.85 14.40
C GLN A 7 -0.82 -18.85 13.53
N THR A 8 -2.03 -19.19 13.93
CA THR A 8 -2.94 -20.07 13.20
C THR A 8 -4.13 -19.28 12.66
N VAL A 9 -4.84 -19.85 11.68
CA VAL A 9 -6.12 -19.29 11.19
C VAL A 9 -7.08 -19.04 12.34
N ALA A 10 -7.23 -20.01 13.26
CA ALA A 10 -8.12 -19.90 14.42
C ALA A 10 -7.71 -18.79 15.38
N SER A 11 -6.39 -18.64 15.66
CA SER A 11 -5.91 -17.58 16.57
C SER A 11 -6.11 -16.18 15.98
N LEU A 12 -5.94 -16.03 14.66
CA LEU A 12 -6.24 -14.77 13.97
C LEU A 12 -7.74 -14.46 13.99
N GLN A 13 -8.61 -15.47 13.78
CA GLN A 13 -10.06 -15.28 13.86
C GLN A 13 -10.50 -14.76 15.23
N ASN A 14 -9.91 -15.27 16.33
CA ASN A 14 -10.15 -14.77 17.68
C ASN A 14 -9.70 -13.30 17.82
N THR A 15 -8.54 -12.95 17.25
CA THR A 15 -8.04 -11.58 17.23
C THR A 15 -9.02 -10.66 16.50
N ILE A 16 -9.49 -11.06 15.31
CA ILE A 16 -10.45 -10.27 14.53
C ILE A 16 -11.77 -10.09 15.29
N ALA A 17 -12.25 -11.11 15.99
CA ALA A 17 -13.46 -10.99 16.82
C ALA A 17 -13.32 -9.92 17.92
N GLN A 18 -12.16 -9.89 18.60
CA GLN A 18 -11.87 -8.87 19.62
C GLN A 18 -11.77 -7.46 18.99
N ILE A 19 -11.13 -7.33 17.83
CA ILE A 19 -11.02 -6.06 17.10
C ILE A 19 -12.41 -5.55 16.69
N ILE A 20 -13.28 -6.42 16.18
CA ILE A 20 -14.66 -6.06 15.84
C ILE A 20 -15.43 -5.56 17.08
N ALA A 21 -15.25 -6.22 18.23
CA ALA A 21 -15.86 -5.79 19.49
C ALA A 21 -15.34 -4.42 19.98
N LEU A 22 -14.06 -4.12 19.75
CA LEU A 22 -13.46 -2.79 20.04
C LEU A 22 -13.93 -1.71 19.06
N SER A 23 -14.36 -2.11 17.87
CA SER A 23 -14.95 -1.25 16.85
C SER A 23 -14.13 0.00 16.48
N PRO A 24 -12.82 -0.11 16.16
CA PRO A 24 -12.02 1.04 15.72
C PRO A 24 -12.52 1.57 14.37
N ASP A 25 -12.25 2.85 14.06
CA ASP A 25 -12.73 3.45 12.82
C ASP A 25 -11.95 2.99 11.61
N ARG A 26 -10.65 2.70 11.77
CA ARG A 26 -9.75 2.22 10.70
C ARG A 26 -8.91 1.05 11.16
N LEU A 27 -8.59 0.17 10.22
CA LEU A 27 -7.75 -1.00 10.44
C LEU A 27 -6.73 -1.13 9.31
N SER A 28 -5.50 -1.53 9.69
CA SER A 28 -4.48 -1.98 8.75
C SER A 28 -4.05 -3.39 9.13
N VAL A 29 -4.29 -4.36 8.26
CA VAL A 29 -4.07 -5.78 8.52
C VAL A 29 -2.87 -6.27 7.74
N PHE A 30 -1.65 -5.86 8.17
CA PHE A 30 -0.41 -6.17 7.48
C PHE A 30 -0.05 -7.65 7.53
N ASN A 31 0.44 -8.19 6.40
CA ASN A 31 1.15 -9.46 6.37
C ASN A 31 2.55 -9.29 6.97
N TYR A 32 2.97 -10.24 7.81
CA TYR A 32 4.35 -10.29 8.29
C TYR A 32 5.29 -10.64 7.14
N ALA A 33 6.26 -9.74 6.86
CA ALA A 33 7.32 -9.97 5.90
C ALA A 33 8.54 -10.59 6.57
N HIS A 34 8.87 -11.84 6.24
CA HIS A 34 10.06 -12.53 6.73
C HIS A 34 11.21 -12.32 5.75
N LEU A 35 12.21 -11.52 6.15
CA LEU A 35 13.36 -11.11 5.34
C LEU A 35 14.65 -11.23 6.18
N PRO A 36 15.05 -12.46 6.59
CA PRO A 36 16.19 -12.66 7.50
C PRO A 36 17.52 -12.25 6.88
N GLU A 37 17.65 -12.26 5.56
CA GLU A 37 18.83 -11.75 4.86
C GLU A 37 19.00 -10.24 5.06
N ARG A 38 17.91 -9.49 5.20
CA ARG A 38 17.90 -8.04 5.38
C ARG A 38 17.90 -7.61 6.85
N PHE A 39 17.18 -8.37 7.71
CA PHE A 39 16.99 -8.04 9.12
C PHE A 39 17.58 -9.12 10.03
N ALA A 40 18.74 -8.84 10.63
CA ALA A 40 19.46 -9.79 11.49
C ALA A 40 18.62 -10.33 12.66
N SER A 41 17.68 -9.55 13.20
CA SER A 41 16.77 -9.97 14.26
C SER A 41 15.83 -11.10 13.83
N GLN A 42 15.45 -11.15 12.56
CA GLN A 42 14.55 -12.17 12.00
C GLN A 42 15.25 -13.53 11.81
N ARG A 43 16.58 -13.58 11.77
CA ARG A 43 17.35 -14.83 11.66
C ARG A 43 17.17 -15.79 12.85
N ARG A 44 16.60 -15.30 13.96
CA ARG A 44 16.32 -16.11 15.15
C ARG A 44 14.93 -16.77 15.09
N ILE A 45 14.11 -16.43 14.09
CA ILE A 45 12.80 -17.02 13.88
C ILE A 45 12.99 -18.31 13.10
N ASN A 46 12.40 -19.42 13.59
CA ASN A 46 12.38 -20.67 12.86
C ASN A 46 11.32 -20.56 11.74
N ASP A 47 11.73 -20.79 10.51
CA ASP A 47 10.86 -20.74 9.33
C ASP A 47 9.71 -21.76 9.40
N ASP A 48 9.94 -22.92 10.04
CA ASP A 48 8.90 -23.95 10.24
C ASP A 48 7.77 -23.49 11.18
N GLU A 49 7.98 -22.44 11.94
CA GLU A 49 6.93 -21.84 12.80
C GLU A 49 6.07 -20.82 12.05
N LEU A 50 6.43 -20.44 10.83
CA LEU A 50 5.65 -19.51 10.04
C LEU A 50 4.48 -20.20 9.36
N PRO A 51 3.29 -19.55 9.31
CA PRO A 51 2.17 -20.08 8.55
C PRO A 51 2.52 -20.26 7.07
N SER A 52 2.02 -21.32 6.46
CA SER A 52 2.20 -21.57 5.03
C SER A 52 1.59 -20.44 4.18
N ALA A 53 1.95 -20.37 2.90
CA ALA A 53 1.35 -19.41 1.97
C ALA A 53 -0.18 -19.63 1.85
N ALA A 54 -0.65 -20.88 1.86
CA ALA A 54 -2.07 -21.22 1.85
C ALA A 54 -2.78 -20.75 3.13
N ASP A 55 -2.17 -20.93 4.31
CA ASP A 55 -2.71 -20.41 5.57
C ASP A 55 -2.78 -18.88 5.56
N LYS A 56 -1.74 -18.20 5.08
CA LYS A 56 -1.73 -16.74 4.99
C LYS A 56 -2.84 -16.22 4.07
N LEU A 57 -3.07 -16.89 2.94
CA LEU A 57 -4.17 -16.56 2.04
C LEU A 57 -5.53 -16.77 2.72
N THR A 58 -5.71 -17.89 3.41
CA THR A 58 -6.93 -18.19 4.19
C THR A 58 -7.13 -17.17 5.31
N MET A 59 -6.07 -16.79 6.03
CA MET A 59 -6.10 -15.75 7.05
C MET A 59 -6.58 -14.42 6.49
N PHE A 60 -6.08 -14.01 5.33
CA PHE A 60 -6.46 -12.77 4.70
C PHE A 60 -7.90 -12.81 4.17
N ALA A 61 -8.30 -13.87 3.47
CA ALA A 61 -9.66 -14.05 2.95
C ALA A 61 -10.69 -13.99 4.09
N ASN A 62 -10.48 -14.77 5.17
CA ASN A 62 -11.34 -14.74 6.36
C ASN A 62 -11.38 -13.37 7.03
N THR A 63 -10.28 -12.62 7.01
CA THR A 63 -10.25 -11.26 7.58
C THR A 63 -11.11 -10.31 6.75
N VAL A 64 -11.00 -10.36 5.41
CA VAL A 64 -11.84 -9.57 4.50
C VAL A 64 -13.31 -9.88 4.73
N GLU A 65 -13.69 -11.16 4.71
CA GLU A 65 -15.06 -11.62 4.92
C GLU A 65 -15.64 -11.12 6.24
N ARG A 66 -14.92 -11.35 7.35
CA ARG A 66 -15.42 -11.01 8.68
C ARG A 66 -15.51 -9.51 8.95
N LEU A 67 -14.51 -8.73 8.50
CA LEU A 67 -14.56 -7.28 8.66
C LEU A 67 -15.65 -6.67 7.80
N THR A 68 -15.85 -7.17 6.57
CA THR A 68 -16.92 -6.69 5.69
C THR A 68 -18.29 -7.05 6.27
N ALA A 69 -18.47 -8.27 6.77
CA ALA A 69 -19.71 -8.69 7.46
C ALA A 69 -19.97 -7.86 8.73
N ALA A 70 -18.92 -7.35 9.39
CA ALA A 70 -19.04 -6.45 10.55
C ALA A 70 -19.27 -4.97 10.15
N GLY A 71 -19.48 -4.67 8.85
CA GLY A 71 -19.80 -3.35 8.35
C GLY A 71 -18.62 -2.48 7.96
N TYR A 72 -17.39 -3.00 7.97
CA TYR A 72 -16.24 -2.27 7.46
C TYR A 72 -16.22 -2.29 5.92
N GLN A 73 -15.85 -1.16 5.31
CA GLN A 73 -15.53 -1.07 3.90
C GLN A 73 -14.08 -1.49 3.67
N TYR A 74 -13.84 -2.39 2.73
CA TYR A 74 -12.49 -2.70 2.25
C TYR A 74 -11.98 -1.55 1.41
N ILE A 75 -10.93 -0.89 1.87
CA ILE A 75 -10.34 0.27 1.20
C ILE A 75 -9.36 -0.17 0.11
N GLY A 76 -8.59 -1.21 0.38
CA GLY A 76 -7.63 -1.80 -0.56
C GLY A 76 -6.40 -2.33 0.15
N ILE A 77 -5.67 -3.23 -0.50
CA ILE A 77 -4.49 -3.94 0.00
C ILE A 77 -4.79 -4.62 1.34
N ASP A 78 -4.62 -3.91 2.44
CA ASP A 78 -4.73 -4.39 3.82
C ASP A 78 -5.52 -3.42 4.72
N HIS A 79 -6.17 -2.41 4.14
CA HIS A 79 -6.88 -1.35 4.86
C HIS A 79 -8.39 -1.53 4.83
N PHE A 80 -9.01 -1.28 5.98
CA PHE A 80 -10.45 -1.27 6.19
C PHE A 80 -10.83 -0.01 6.96
N ALA A 81 -12.01 0.51 6.71
CA ALA A 81 -12.54 1.68 7.40
C ALA A 81 -14.06 1.55 7.60
N LYS A 82 -14.61 2.23 8.61
CA LYS A 82 -16.06 2.35 8.74
C LYS A 82 -16.63 3.15 7.56
N PRO A 83 -17.91 2.93 7.17
CA PRO A 83 -18.50 3.57 6.01
C PRO A 83 -18.56 5.10 6.07
N ASP A 84 -18.59 5.67 7.28
CA ASP A 84 -18.59 7.12 7.57
C ASP A 84 -17.18 7.72 7.71
N ASP A 85 -16.14 6.90 7.66
CA ASP A 85 -14.76 7.36 7.66
C ASP A 85 -14.41 8.11 6.36
N ALA A 86 -13.55 9.13 6.48
CA ALA A 86 -13.15 9.98 5.36
C ALA A 86 -12.51 9.19 4.20
N LEU A 87 -11.77 8.10 4.47
CA LEU A 87 -11.18 7.26 3.41
C LEU A 87 -12.27 6.50 2.64
N ALA A 88 -13.26 5.93 3.36
CA ALA A 88 -14.38 5.21 2.75
C ALA A 88 -15.26 6.16 1.91
N ILE A 89 -15.54 7.35 2.44
CA ILE A 89 -16.27 8.39 1.69
C ILE A 89 -15.49 8.80 0.44
N ALA A 90 -14.19 9.06 0.56
CA ALA A 90 -13.34 9.44 -0.56
C ALA A 90 -13.25 8.35 -1.63
N GLN A 91 -13.19 7.06 -1.23
CA GLN A 91 -13.19 5.94 -2.17
C GLN A 91 -14.49 5.90 -2.99
N ARG A 92 -15.65 5.97 -2.32
CA ARG A 92 -16.95 5.99 -3.00
C ARG A 92 -17.14 7.21 -3.92
N ALA A 93 -16.50 8.32 -3.58
CA ALA A 93 -16.50 9.54 -4.40
C ALA A 93 -15.43 9.58 -5.51
N GLY A 94 -14.63 8.51 -5.69
CA GLY A 94 -13.52 8.47 -6.65
C GLY A 94 -12.37 9.42 -6.33
N LYS A 95 -12.25 9.88 -5.07
CA LYS A 95 -11.27 10.87 -4.62
C LYS A 95 -10.18 10.29 -3.70
N LEU A 96 -10.25 9.00 -3.41
CA LEU A 96 -9.22 8.34 -2.61
C LEU A 96 -7.88 8.39 -3.36
N ARG A 97 -6.81 8.65 -2.64
CA ARG A 97 -5.43 8.64 -3.16
C ARG A 97 -4.54 7.83 -2.23
N ARG A 98 -3.35 7.53 -2.71
CA ARG A 98 -2.32 6.85 -1.92
C ARG A 98 -0.97 7.50 -2.18
N ASN A 99 -0.20 7.69 -1.12
CA ASN A 99 1.19 8.16 -1.15
C ASN A 99 2.09 7.20 -0.36
N PHE A 100 3.33 7.60 -0.06
CA PHE A 100 4.27 6.78 0.70
C PHE A 100 3.87 6.56 2.18
N GLN A 101 2.94 7.35 2.70
CA GLN A 101 2.39 7.18 4.05
C GLN A 101 1.17 6.24 4.09
N GLY A 102 0.56 5.94 2.95
CA GLY A 102 -0.64 5.11 2.84
C GLY A 102 -1.80 5.81 2.14
N TYR A 103 -3.03 5.36 2.41
CA TYR A 103 -4.24 5.96 1.85
C TYR A 103 -4.51 7.34 2.47
N THR A 104 -4.94 8.28 1.62
CA THR A 104 -5.16 9.67 2.00
C THR A 104 -6.27 10.32 1.18
N THR A 105 -6.90 11.35 1.75
CA THR A 105 -7.80 12.26 1.04
C THR A 105 -7.07 13.49 0.46
N HIS A 106 -5.76 13.63 0.72
CA HIS A 106 -4.92 14.77 0.32
C HIS A 106 -3.96 14.39 -0.80
N GLY A 107 -4.48 13.76 -1.87
CA GLY A 107 -3.66 13.24 -2.96
C GLY A 107 -3.05 14.28 -3.89
N ASP A 108 -3.61 15.49 -3.89
CA ASP A 108 -3.16 16.59 -4.74
C ASP A 108 -2.18 17.54 -4.01
N CYS A 109 -1.78 17.17 -2.78
CA CYS A 109 -0.81 17.94 -1.99
C CYS A 109 0.60 17.39 -2.19
N ASP A 110 1.59 18.28 -2.15
CA ASP A 110 2.97 17.90 -2.00
C ASP A 110 3.21 17.25 -0.63
N LEU A 111 4.03 16.22 -0.60
CA LEU A 111 4.39 15.49 0.61
C LEU A 111 5.84 15.78 0.99
N LEU A 112 6.03 16.39 2.15
CA LEU A 112 7.36 16.59 2.74
C LEU A 112 7.63 15.51 3.79
N GLY A 113 8.63 14.67 3.54
CA GLY A 113 9.04 13.59 4.44
C GLY A 113 10.16 14.03 5.39
N PHE A 114 9.92 13.95 6.70
CA PHE A 114 10.91 14.27 7.72
C PHE A 114 11.42 12.99 8.38
N GLY A 115 12.71 12.96 8.70
CA GLY A 115 13.38 11.86 9.36
C GLY A 115 14.18 10.96 8.41
N VAL A 116 14.85 9.96 8.99
CA VAL A 116 15.65 8.96 8.25
C VAL A 116 14.78 8.19 7.27
N SER A 117 15.31 7.95 6.07
CA SER A 117 14.66 7.21 4.98
C SER A 117 13.31 7.78 4.50
N ALA A 118 12.85 8.90 5.05
CA ALA A 118 11.58 9.51 4.64
C ALA A 118 11.61 9.92 3.17
N ILE A 119 10.45 9.76 2.51
CA ILE A 119 10.28 10.08 1.10
C ILE A 119 9.40 11.33 0.98
N SER A 120 9.89 12.33 0.26
CA SER A 120 9.12 13.49 -0.19
C SER A 120 8.65 13.30 -1.61
N GLN A 121 7.48 13.84 -1.93
CA GLN A 121 6.92 13.90 -3.28
C GLN A 121 6.49 15.34 -3.55
N LEU A 122 7.16 16.00 -4.50
CA LEU A 122 6.92 17.38 -4.91
C LEU A 122 6.57 17.38 -6.39
N GLY A 123 5.28 17.39 -6.72
CA GLY A 123 4.81 17.22 -8.08
C GLY A 123 5.29 15.91 -8.72
N ALA A 124 6.24 16.02 -9.67
CA ALA A 124 6.86 14.87 -10.35
C ALA A 124 8.16 14.40 -9.69
N ASP A 125 8.68 15.11 -8.70
CA ASP A 125 9.95 14.81 -8.06
C ASP A 125 9.76 13.97 -6.80
N TYR A 126 10.58 12.95 -6.65
CA TYR A 126 10.67 12.10 -5.46
C TYR A 126 12.06 12.22 -4.87
N LEU A 127 12.13 12.55 -3.57
CA LEU A 127 13.38 12.63 -2.84
C LEU A 127 13.33 11.68 -1.65
N GLN A 128 14.43 10.97 -1.39
CA GLN A 128 14.54 10.12 -0.20
C GLN A 128 15.72 10.56 0.65
N ASN A 129 15.45 10.76 1.94
CA ASN A 129 16.45 11.07 2.94
C ASN A 129 17.37 9.87 3.20
N ALA A 130 18.58 10.15 3.74
CA ALA A 130 19.52 9.13 4.20
C ALA A 130 18.84 8.13 5.14
N SER A 131 19.12 6.84 4.96
CA SER A 131 18.63 5.76 5.83
C SER A 131 19.52 5.49 7.03
N ASP A 132 20.78 5.93 6.99
CA ASP A 132 21.69 5.91 8.13
C ASP A 132 21.45 7.11 9.04
N LEU A 133 21.22 6.85 10.33
CA LEU A 133 20.87 7.89 11.30
C LEU A 133 22.00 8.91 11.45
N LYS A 134 23.26 8.46 11.52
CA LYS A 134 24.41 9.36 11.70
C LYS A 134 24.59 10.28 10.51
N ALA A 135 24.47 9.73 9.28
CA ALA A 135 24.56 10.53 8.05
C ALA A 135 23.42 11.54 7.95
N TYR A 136 22.20 11.16 8.36
CA TYR A 136 21.05 12.06 8.43
C TYR A 136 21.30 13.21 9.41
N GLU A 137 21.67 12.90 10.68
CA GLU A 137 21.92 13.89 11.73
C GLU A 137 23.07 14.84 11.36
N GLN A 138 24.16 14.30 10.80
CA GLN A 138 25.28 15.12 10.34
C GLN A 138 24.84 16.13 9.28
N THR A 139 24.08 15.68 8.27
CA THR A 139 23.62 16.54 7.18
C THR A 139 22.70 17.66 7.70
N ILE A 140 21.81 17.34 8.66
CA ILE A 140 20.95 18.35 9.30
C ILE A 140 21.77 19.34 10.12
N THR A 141 22.76 18.87 10.87
CA THR A 141 23.66 19.74 11.66
C THR A 141 24.45 20.70 10.77
N GLU A 142 24.79 20.28 9.56
CA GLU A 142 25.44 21.09 8.52
C GLU A 142 24.46 22.03 7.78
N HIS A 143 23.19 22.13 8.21
CA HIS A 143 22.12 22.90 7.57
C HIS A 143 21.88 22.55 6.09
N ARG A 144 22.07 21.28 5.72
CA ARG A 144 21.84 20.76 4.37
C ARG A 144 20.62 19.83 4.34
N LEU A 145 20.00 19.70 3.16
CA LEU A 145 18.94 18.73 2.95
C LEU A 145 19.51 17.30 2.97
N PRO A 146 18.95 16.37 3.76
CA PRO A 146 19.47 15.01 3.91
C PRO A 146 19.05 14.07 2.78
N ALA A 147 18.57 14.60 1.66
CA ALA A 147 18.14 13.82 0.50
C ALA A 147 19.36 13.20 -0.21
N VAL A 148 19.35 11.87 -0.31
CA VAL A 148 20.43 11.08 -0.96
C VAL A 148 19.98 10.40 -2.25
N LYS A 149 18.66 10.37 -2.52
CA LYS A 149 18.11 9.89 -3.78
C LYS A 149 17.12 10.92 -4.32
N HIS A 150 17.14 11.09 -5.62
CA HIS A 150 16.20 11.93 -6.35
C HIS A 150 15.79 11.22 -7.64
N ILE A 151 14.50 11.22 -7.91
CA ILE A 151 13.92 10.73 -9.16
C ILE A 151 12.95 11.79 -9.66
N HIS A 152 13.14 12.25 -10.89
CA HIS A 152 12.15 13.03 -11.60
C HIS A 152 11.32 12.10 -12.49
N ALA A 153 10.03 11.94 -12.18
CA ALA A 153 9.12 11.10 -12.94
C ALA A 153 8.82 11.73 -14.31
N ARG A 154 9.08 11.00 -15.38
CA ARG A 154 8.77 11.40 -16.75
C ARG A 154 7.35 10.99 -17.11
N LEU A 155 6.86 11.41 -18.27
CA LEU A 155 5.50 11.12 -18.72
C LEU A 155 5.11 9.63 -18.63
N PRO A 156 5.96 8.65 -19.06
CA PRO A 156 5.65 7.24 -18.89
C PRO A 156 5.49 6.81 -17.42
N ASP A 157 6.30 7.38 -16.51
CA ASP A 157 6.22 7.09 -15.08
C ASP A 157 4.94 7.67 -14.46
N LEU A 158 4.58 8.89 -14.88
CA LEU A 158 3.34 9.56 -14.44
C LEU A 158 2.10 8.79 -14.91
N LEU A 159 2.13 8.27 -16.14
CA LEU A 159 1.06 7.43 -16.67
C LEU A 159 0.93 6.13 -15.86
N ARG A 160 2.03 5.41 -15.63
CA ARG A 160 2.03 4.21 -14.80
C ARG A 160 1.60 4.51 -13.37
N ARG A 161 2.06 5.62 -12.79
CA ARG A 161 1.61 6.09 -11.47
C ARG A 161 0.10 6.28 -11.44
N TYR A 162 -0.48 6.88 -12.47
CA TYR A 162 -1.92 7.07 -12.57
C TYR A 162 -2.66 5.72 -12.57
N VAL A 163 -2.24 4.78 -13.44
CA VAL A 163 -2.84 3.44 -13.51
C VAL A 163 -2.77 2.71 -12.16
N ILE A 164 -1.59 2.70 -11.54
CA ILE A 164 -1.38 2.09 -10.22
C ILE A 164 -2.32 2.71 -9.17
N MET A 165 -2.47 4.04 -9.18
CA MET A 165 -3.39 4.73 -8.25
C MET A 165 -4.85 4.34 -8.50
N GLN A 166 -5.30 4.24 -9.76
CA GLN A 166 -6.65 3.81 -10.08
C GLN A 166 -6.91 2.39 -9.56
N LEU A 167 -5.97 1.45 -9.81
CA LEU A 167 -6.10 0.07 -9.33
C LEU A 167 -6.11 0.00 -7.80
N LEU A 168 -5.16 0.66 -7.13
CA LEU A 168 -5.02 0.58 -5.67
C LEU A 168 -6.14 1.30 -4.91
N CYS A 169 -6.69 2.39 -5.45
CA CYS A 169 -7.66 3.22 -4.75
C CYS A 169 -9.11 2.95 -5.18
N HIS A 170 -9.32 2.52 -6.43
CA HIS A 170 -10.65 2.42 -7.02
C HIS A 170 -10.95 1.04 -7.62
N HIS A 171 -9.97 0.15 -7.70
CA HIS A 171 -10.08 -1.23 -8.20
C HIS A 171 -10.51 -1.34 -9.67
N TYR A 172 -10.39 -0.26 -10.44
CA TYR A 172 -10.64 -0.25 -11.89
C TYR A 172 -9.80 0.82 -12.59
N VAL A 173 -9.67 0.68 -13.90
CA VAL A 173 -8.99 1.66 -14.77
C VAL A 173 -9.89 1.96 -15.95
N ASP A 174 -10.18 3.24 -16.21
CA ASP A 174 -10.83 3.68 -17.44
C ASP A 174 -9.77 4.11 -18.47
N PHE A 175 -9.68 3.36 -19.56
CA PHE A 175 -8.75 3.68 -20.65
C PHE A 175 -9.08 4.98 -21.36
N LYS A 176 -10.36 5.40 -21.39
CA LYS A 176 -10.76 6.69 -21.96
C LYS A 176 -10.15 7.86 -21.17
N ASP A 177 -10.16 7.76 -19.84
CA ASP A 177 -9.54 8.78 -19.00
C ASP A 177 -8.02 8.86 -19.23
N ILE A 178 -7.35 7.70 -19.40
CA ILE A 178 -5.93 7.67 -19.74
C ILE A 178 -5.69 8.35 -21.09
N ASN A 179 -6.47 8.00 -22.10
CA ASN A 179 -6.33 8.54 -23.46
C ASN A 179 -6.43 10.07 -23.45
N VAL A 180 -7.41 10.60 -22.74
CA VAL A 180 -7.64 12.05 -22.63
C VAL A 180 -6.51 12.73 -21.83
N ARG A 181 -6.15 12.15 -20.69
CA ARG A 181 -5.19 12.76 -19.74
C ARG A 181 -3.76 12.77 -20.27
N PHE A 182 -3.34 11.72 -20.95
CA PHE A 182 -1.95 11.51 -21.37
C PHE A 182 -1.75 11.61 -22.87
N SER A 183 -2.82 11.83 -23.65
CA SER A 183 -2.80 11.89 -25.13
C SER A 183 -2.15 10.65 -25.76
N VAL A 184 -2.49 9.47 -25.25
CA VAL A 184 -2.02 8.15 -25.72
C VAL A 184 -3.20 7.25 -26.03
N ASP A 185 -2.99 6.22 -26.86
CA ASP A 185 -3.91 5.09 -26.91
C ASP A 185 -3.54 4.05 -25.85
N ALA A 186 -4.28 4.02 -24.74
CA ALA A 186 -3.97 3.18 -23.59
C ALA A 186 -4.02 1.69 -23.91
N VAL A 187 -4.90 1.24 -24.82
CA VAL A 187 -4.95 -0.17 -25.21
C VAL A 187 -3.67 -0.60 -25.91
N THR A 188 -3.22 0.22 -26.86
CA THR A 188 -1.94 -0.03 -27.55
C THR A 188 -0.75 0.11 -26.61
N TYR A 189 -0.76 1.11 -25.73
CA TYR A 189 0.34 1.37 -24.80
C TYR A 189 0.54 0.23 -23.78
N PHE A 190 -0.54 -0.39 -23.30
CA PHE A 190 -0.53 -1.47 -22.31
C PHE A 190 -0.84 -2.84 -22.90
N ILE A 191 -0.62 -3.03 -24.22
CA ILE A 191 -1.01 -4.29 -24.90
C ILE A 191 -0.37 -5.53 -24.27
N ASP A 192 0.90 -5.44 -23.87
CA ASP A 192 1.63 -6.55 -23.27
C ASP A 192 1.08 -6.91 -21.89
N GLU A 193 0.80 -5.90 -21.06
CA GLU A 193 0.20 -6.07 -19.73
C GLU A 193 -1.21 -6.64 -19.83
N ILE A 194 -2.02 -6.16 -20.78
CA ILE A 194 -3.38 -6.67 -21.04
C ILE A 194 -3.33 -8.13 -21.46
N GLN A 195 -2.41 -8.52 -22.35
CA GLN A 195 -2.25 -9.90 -22.78
C GLN A 195 -1.82 -10.82 -21.63
N GLN A 196 -0.95 -10.36 -20.73
CA GLN A 196 -0.55 -11.11 -19.55
C GLN A 196 -1.69 -11.31 -18.54
N LEU A 197 -2.66 -10.41 -18.49
CA LEU A 197 -3.84 -10.50 -17.63
C LEU A 197 -4.97 -11.33 -18.23
N ALA A 198 -4.93 -11.65 -19.55
CA ALA A 198 -5.98 -12.40 -20.22
C ALA A 198 -6.33 -13.75 -19.55
N PRO A 199 -5.39 -14.55 -19.01
CA PRO A 199 -5.71 -15.78 -18.30
C PRO A 199 -6.55 -15.58 -17.03
N MET A 200 -6.48 -14.39 -16.39
CA MET A 200 -7.24 -14.06 -15.18
C MET A 200 -8.69 -13.63 -15.48
N GLN A 201 -9.05 -13.46 -16.75
CA GLN A 201 -10.39 -13.06 -17.15
C GLN A 201 -11.40 -14.22 -17.09
N ALA A 202 -10.93 -15.46 -16.99
CA ALA A 202 -11.76 -16.66 -16.99
C ALA A 202 -12.21 -17.10 -15.58
N ASP A 203 -11.73 -16.46 -14.54
CA ASP A 203 -12.08 -16.68 -13.12
C ASP A 203 -13.03 -15.55 -12.63
#